data_7821ddef5a42f906f660ca548ea3fe2c
#
_entry.id   7821ddef5a42f906f660ca548ea3fe2c
#
_cell.length_a   1.000
_cell.length_b   1.000
_cell.length_c   1.000
_cell.angle_alpha   90.00
_cell.angle_beta   90.00
_cell.angle_gamma   90.00
#
_symmetry.space_group_name_H-M   'P 1'
#
loop_
_entity.id
_entity.type
_entity.pdbx_description
1 polymer ?
#
loop_
_entity_poly.entity_id
_entity_poly.type
_entity_poly.pdbx_seq_one_letter_code
_entity_poly.pdbx_strand_id
1 'polypeptide(L)'
;MIYLDTHIVVWLYSGDLHLFSEKACRLIEENDLLVSPLVLLELQYLFEIKRITVEATVIFDSLTESIGLEKCRASFARVIAEAMRISWTRDPFDRIITATAMIHQAGLLTKDEVIRREYEGAVWD
;
A
#
# COMPACT_ATOMS: atom_id res chain seq x y z
N MET A 1 -0.08 -7.00 11.67
CA MET A 1 0.25 -6.75 10.25
C MET A 1 -0.44 -5.49 9.77
N ILE A 2 0.20 -4.79 8.85
CA ILE A 2 -0.34 -3.58 8.25
C ILE A 2 -0.02 -3.58 6.75
N TYR A 3 -0.97 -3.14 5.96
CA TYR A 3 -0.79 -2.97 4.51
C TYR A 3 -0.30 -1.57 4.20
N LEU A 4 0.52 -1.45 3.15
CA LEU A 4 1.08 -0.17 2.73
C LEU A 4 0.47 0.25 1.39
N ASP A 5 0.04 1.50 1.31
CA ASP A 5 -0.36 2.10 0.04
C ASP A 5 0.89 2.41 -0.81
N THR A 6 0.71 2.60 -2.10
CA THR A 6 1.80 2.74 -3.06
C THR A 6 2.76 3.88 -2.71
N HIS A 7 2.24 5.06 -2.38
CA HIS A 7 3.13 6.20 -2.06
C HIS A 7 3.98 5.94 -0.81
N ILE A 8 3.47 5.16 0.15
CA ILE A 8 4.24 4.79 1.33
C ILE A 8 5.44 3.94 0.94
N VAL A 9 5.24 3.00 0.02
CA VAL A 9 6.32 2.15 -0.50
C VAL A 9 7.39 3.00 -1.19
N VAL A 10 6.97 3.96 -2.02
CA VAL A 10 7.90 4.88 -2.68
C VAL A 10 8.73 5.66 -1.67
N TRP A 11 8.08 6.24 -0.66
CA TRP A 11 8.78 7.05 0.34
C TRP A 11 9.73 6.22 1.20
N LEU A 12 9.36 4.99 1.55
CA LEU A 12 10.25 4.09 2.28
C LEU A 12 11.49 3.75 1.46
N TYR A 13 11.31 3.45 0.18
CA TYR A 13 12.43 3.15 -0.70
C TYR A 13 13.36 4.35 -0.86
N SER A 14 12.80 5.54 -0.99
CA SER A 14 13.58 6.78 -1.15
C SER A 14 14.24 7.25 0.15
N GLY A 15 13.86 6.69 1.29
CA GLY A 15 14.38 7.10 2.58
C GLY A 15 13.87 8.45 3.06
N ASP A 16 12.74 8.90 2.53
CA ASP A 16 12.15 10.22 2.85
C ASP A 16 11.38 10.17 4.16
N LEU A 17 12.06 9.86 5.26
CA LEU A 17 11.43 9.66 6.58
C LEU A 17 10.74 10.92 7.10
N HIS A 18 11.16 12.09 6.64
CA HIS A 18 10.54 13.35 7.03
C HIS A 18 9.09 13.49 6.54
N LEU A 19 8.67 12.67 5.57
CA LEU A 19 7.30 12.64 5.09
C LEU A 19 6.35 11.87 6.00
N PHE A 20 6.90 11.09 6.95
CA PHE A 20 6.11 10.23 7.82
C PHE A 20 5.76 10.91 9.13
N SER A 21 4.54 10.69 9.61
CA SER A 21 4.15 11.04 10.97
C SER A 21 4.88 10.12 11.98
N GLU A 22 4.94 10.53 13.23
CA GLU A 22 5.52 9.68 14.29
C GLU A 22 4.76 8.36 14.42
N LYS A 23 3.43 8.42 14.32
CA LYS A 23 2.58 7.23 14.38
C LYS A 23 2.88 6.29 13.22
N ALA A 24 3.02 6.82 12.00
CA ALA A 24 3.35 6.01 10.82
C ALA A 24 4.70 5.31 11.00
N CYS A 25 5.71 6.00 11.51
CA CYS A 25 7.01 5.39 11.79
C CYS A 25 6.89 4.23 12.77
N ARG A 26 6.15 4.43 13.86
CA ARG A 26 5.95 3.37 14.87
C ARG A 26 5.22 2.16 14.28
N LEU A 27 4.19 2.41 13.48
CA LEU A 27 3.43 1.32 12.85
C LEU A 27 4.31 0.49 11.93
N ILE A 28 5.20 1.12 11.18
CA ILE A 28 6.16 0.43 10.31
C ILE A 28 7.12 -0.43 11.13
N GLU A 29 7.63 0.11 12.23
CA GLU A 29 8.57 -0.60 13.09
C GLU A 29 7.94 -1.77 13.86
N GLU A 30 6.67 -1.65 14.23
CA GLU A 30 5.99 -2.58 15.13
C GLU A 30 5.17 -3.65 14.43
N ASN A 31 5.02 -3.59 13.11
CA ASN A 31 4.14 -4.50 12.37
C ASN A 31 4.87 -5.26 11.28
N ASP A 32 4.33 -6.44 10.95
CA ASP A 32 4.66 -7.11 9.70
C ASP A 32 4.05 -6.29 8.55
N LEU A 33 4.84 -6.01 7.53
CA LEU A 33 4.48 -5.13 6.43
C LEU A 33 4.08 -5.92 5.20
N LEU A 34 2.92 -5.60 4.66
CA LEU A 34 2.36 -6.27 3.50
C LEU A 34 1.91 -5.26 2.44
N VAL A 35 1.91 -5.69 1.20
CA VAL A 35 1.31 -4.93 0.10
C VAL A 35 0.37 -5.81 -0.70
N SER A 36 -0.67 -5.20 -1.25
CA SER A 36 -1.41 -5.81 -2.34
C SER A 36 -0.46 -5.99 -3.53
N PRO A 37 -0.50 -7.12 -4.26
CA PRO A 37 0.27 -7.24 -5.49
C PRO A 37 0.00 -6.11 -6.49
N LEU A 38 -1.15 -5.46 -6.40
CA LEU A 38 -1.47 -4.33 -7.27
C LEU A 38 -0.57 -3.11 -7.03
N VAL A 39 0.00 -2.98 -5.83
CA VAL A 39 1.00 -1.95 -5.55
C VAL A 39 2.19 -2.10 -6.50
N LEU A 40 2.59 -3.34 -6.80
CA LEU A 40 3.68 -3.57 -7.76
C LEU A 40 3.32 -3.09 -9.16
N LEU A 41 2.09 -3.32 -9.59
CA LEU A 41 1.65 -2.85 -10.90
C LEU A 41 1.59 -1.32 -10.93
N GLU A 42 1.10 -0.69 -9.87
CA GLU A 42 1.07 0.77 -9.79
C GLU A 42 2.48 1.37 -9.79
N LEU A 43 3.41 0.77 -9.05
CA LEU A 43 4.83 1.19 -9.07
C LEU A 43 5.40 1.11 -10.49
N GLN A 44 5.12 0.01 -11.19
CA GLN A 44 5.60 -0.16 -12.57
C GLN A 44 4.97 0.87 -13.51
N TYR A 45 3.69 1.15 -13.33
CA TYR A 45 3.00 2.21 -14.06
C TYR A 45 3.66 3.58 -13.80
N LEU A 46 3.94 3.90 -12.55
CA LEU A 46 4.60 5.16 -12.20
C LEU A 46 6.00 5.26 -12.81
N PHE A 47 6.72 4.15 -12.89
CA PHE A 47 8.00 4.08 -13.57
C PHE A 47 7.84 4.35 -15.07
N GLU A 48 6.86 3.73 -15.70
CA GLU A 48 6.63 3.87 -17.14
C GLU A 48 6.25 5.29 -17.54
N ILE A 49 5.51 6.01 -16.69
CA ILE A 49 5.17 7.41 -16.92
C ILE A 49 6.20 8.39 -16.36
N LYS A 50 7.34 7.88 -15.90
CA LYS A 50 8.49 8.68 -15.43
C LYS A 50 8.22 9.49 -14.15
N ARG A 51 7.28 9.02 -13.33
CA ARG A 51 7.03 9.60 -12.01
C ARG A 51 8.01 9.09 -10.97
N ILE A 52 8.55 7.89 -11.17
CA ILE A 52 9.66 7.33 -10.39
C ILE A 52 10.72 6.81 -11.36
N THR A 53 11.96 6.63 -10.87
CA THR A 53 13.10 6.30 -11.71
C THR A 53 13.56 4.85 -11.58
N VAL A 54 12.90 4.06 -10.76
CA VAL A 54 13.29 2.68 -10.44
C VAL A 54 12.09 1.75 -10.67
N GLU A 55 12.35 0.59 -11.24
CA GLU A 55 11.31 -0.40 -11.53
C GLU A 55 10.73 -1.01 -10.26
N ALA A 56 9.49 -1.47 -10.34
CA ALA A 56 8.75 -2.03 -9.23
C ALA A 56 9.47 -3.17 -8.52
N THR A 57 10.03 -4.11 -9.28
CA THR A 57 10.71 -5.27 -8.69
C THR A 57 11.95 -4.88 -7.90
N VAL A 58 12.69 -3.88 -8.35
CA VAL A 58 13.87 -3.38 -7.63
C VAL A 58 13.46 -2.77 -6.28
N ILE A 59 12.40 -1.96 -6.29
CA ILE A 59 11.87 -1.35 -5.06
C ILE A 59 11.40 -2.42 -4.09
N PHE A 60 10.59 -3.36 -4.58
CA PHE A 60 10.01 -4.41 -3.74
C PHE A 60 11.10 -5.30 -3.13
N ASP A 61 12.03 -5.78 -3.95
CA ASP A 61 13.09 -6.67 -3.48
C ASP A 61 13.99 -5.97 -2.44
N SER A 62 14.29 -4.69 -2.64
CA SER A 62 15.04 -3.89 -1.68
C SER A 62 14.33 -3.80 -0.33
N LEU A 63 13.03 -3.54 -0.33
CA LEU A 63 12.25 -3.42 0.91
C LEU A 63 11.98 -4.78 1.55
N THR A 64 11.87 -5.85 0.77
CA THR A 64 11.80 -7.20 1.31
C THR A 64 13.07 -7.52 2.10
N GLU A 65 14.23 -7.21 1.53
CA GLU A 65 15.51 -7.47 2.17
C GLU A 65 15.74 -6.60 3.41
N SER A 66 15.39 -5.32 3.35
CA SER A 66 15.71 -4.37 4.42
C SER A 66 14.69 -4.35 5.56
N ILE A 67 13.41 -4.49 5.27
CA ILE A 67 12.33 -4.38 6.28
C ILE A 67 11.31 -5.50 6.24
N GLY A 68 11.55 -6.55 5.47
CA GLY A 68 10.68 -7.73 5.45
C GLY A 68 9.33 -7.52 4.75
N LEU A 69 9.25 -6.60 3.82
CA LEU A 69 8.01 -6.37 3.06
C LEU A 69 7.60 -7.61 2.28
N GLU A 70 6.33 -8.02 2.39
CA GLU A 70 5.79 -9.18 1.71
C GLU A 70 4.55 -8.84 0.89
N LYS A 71 4.29 -9.66 -0.14
CA LYS A 71 3.05 -9.55 -0.93
C LYS A 71 1.93 -10.34 -0.25
N CYS A 72 0.73 -9.77 -0.28
CA CYS A 72 -0.47 -10.49 0.14
C CYS A 72 -0.73 -11.68 -0.79
N ARG A 73 -1.13 -12.81 -0.21
CA ARG A 73 -1.42 -14.04 -0.95
C ARG A 73 -2.92 -14.35 -1.02
N ALA A 74 -3.77 -13.39 -0.72
CA ALA A 74 -5.21 -13.59 -0.82
C ALA A 74 -5.62 -13.88 -2.26
N SER A 75 -6.68 -14.66 -2.43
CA SER A 75 -7.24 -14.95 -3.74
C SER A 75 -7.62 -13.66 -4.45
N PHE A 76 -7.18 -13.53 -5.70
CA PHE A 76 -7.53 -12.37 -6.52
C PHE A 76 -9.04 -12.24 -6.68
N ALA A 77 -9.74 -13.35 -6.89
CA ALA A 77 -11.20 -13.33 -7.00
C ALA A 77 -11.87 -12.79 -5.75
N ARG A 78 -11.37 -13.16 -4.56
CA ARG A 78 -11.91 -12.66 -3.30
C ARG A 78 -11.67 -11.16 -3.13
N VAL A 79 -10.48 -10.69 -3.49
CA VAL A 79 -10.15 -9.27 -3.44
C VAL A 79 -11.04 -8.47 -4.39
N ILE A 80 -11.24 -8.96 -5.61
CA ILE A 80 -12.11 -8.30 -6.59
C ILE A 80 -13.56 -8.25 -6.11
N ALA A 81 -14.05 -9.32 -5.52
CA ALA A 81 -15.42 -9.33 -4.97
C ALA A 81 -15.61 -8.22 -3.93
N GLU A 82 -14.63 -8.01 -3.05
CA GLU A 82 -14.67 -6.91 -2.09
C GLU A 82 -14.50 -5.55 -2.77
N ALA A 83 -13.60 -5.44 -3.74
CA ALA A 83 -13.36 -4.20 -4.47
C ALA A 83 -14.61 -3.73 -5.22
N MET A 84 -15.43 -4.65 -5.72
CA MET A 84 -16.69 -4.32 -6.38
C MET A 84 -17.68 -3.63 -5.47
N ARG A 85 -17.56 -3.79 -4.15
CA ARG A 85 -18.42 -3.15 -3.15
C ARG A 85 -17.94 -1.75 -2.80
N ILE A 86 -16.75 -1.36 -3.22
CA ILE A 86 -16.23 -0.01 -3.00
C ILE A 86 -16.77 0.89 -4.10
N SER A 87 -17.52 1.91 -3.73
CA SER A 87 -18.18 2.82 -4.69
C SER A 87 -17.76 4.28 -4.52
N TRP A 88 -16.96 4.58 -3.49
CA TRP A 88 -16.52 5.96 -3.20
C TRP A 88 -15.34 6.42 -4.06
N THR A 89 -14.78 5.55 -4.88
CA THR A 89 -13.77 5.89 -5.89
C THR A 89 -13.96 5.01 -7.12
N ARG A 90 -13.50 5.51 -8.28
CA ARG A 90 -13.46 4.75 -9.53
C ARG A 90 -12.05 4.27 -9.86
N ASP A 91 -11.05 4.72 -9.13
CA ASP A 91 -9.66 4.33 -9.35
C ASP A 91 -9.46 2.86 -9.01
N PRO A 92 -9.13 2.00 -9.99
CA PRO A 92 -8.98 0.57 -9.72
C PRO A 92 -7.83 0.25 -8.78
N PHE A 93 -6.75 1.04 -8.78
CA PHE A 93 -5.66 0.84 -7.85
C PHE A 93 -6.15 1.04 -6.41
N ASP A 94 -6.79 2.17 -6.14
CA ASP A 94 -7.32 2.47 -4.80
C ASP A 94 -8.33 1.45 -4.33
N ARG A 95 -9.22 1.01 -5.23
CA ARG A 95 -10.24 0.01 -4.89
C ARG A 95 -9.63 -1.31 -4.49
N ILE A 96 -8.67 -1.81 -5.25
CA ILE A 96 -8.07 -3.13 -5.01
C ILE A 96 -7.13 -3.09 -3.81
N ILE A 97 -6.32 -2.04 -3.68
CA ILE A 97 -5.42 -1.90 -2.53
C ILE A 97 -6.23 -1.84 -1.24
N THR A 98 -7.28 -1.04 -1.20
CA THR A 98 -8.13 -0.92 -0.02
C THR A 98 -8.86 -2.23 0.28
N ALA A 99 -9.44 -2.86 -0.75
CA ALA A 99 -10.13 -4.14 -0.59
C ALA A 99 -9.22 -5.23 -0.02
N THR A 100 -7.96 -5.23 -0.43
CA THR A 100 -6.98 -6.20 0.08
C THR A 100 -6.81 -6.08 1.59
N ALA A 101 -6.73 -4.87 2.11
CA ALA A 101 -6.67 -4.64 3.55
C ALA A 101 -8.00 -5.00 4.23
N MET A 102 -9.13 -4.63 3.60
CA MET A 102 -10.46 -4.84 4.17
C MET A 102 -10.79 -6.31 4.40
N ILE A 103 -10.46 -7.21 3.47
CA ILE A 103 -10.78 -8.64 3.62
C ILE A 103 -10.03 -9.28 4.78
N HIS A 104 -8.94 -8.67 5.23
CA HIS A 104 -8.18 -9.14 6.38
C HIS A 104 -8.48 -8.33 7.64
N GLN A 105 -9.39 -7.36 7.57
CA GLN A 105 -9.67 -6.42 8.65
C GLN A 105 -8.37 -5.79 9.19
N ALA A 106 -7.44 -5.50 8.28
CA ALA A 106 -6.11 -5.00 8.60
C ALA A 106 -6.03 -3.50 8.41
N GLY A 107 -5.07 -2.88 9.09
CA GLY A 107 -4.75 -1.47 8.85
C GLY A 107 -4.16 -1.26 7.47
N LEU A 108 -4.43 -0.11 6.89
CA LEU A 108 -3.83 0.35 5.65
C LEU A 108 -3.13 1.68 5.93
N LEU A 109 -1.82 1.69 5.84
CA LEU A 109 -1.05 2.92 6.02
C LEU A 109 -1.10 3.72 4.73
N THR A 110 -1.73 4.88 4.79
CA THR A 110 -1.94 5.74 3.63
C THR A 110 -2.11 7.19 4.08
N LYS A 111 -1.63 8.12 3.26
CA LYS A 111 -1.88 9.54 3.44
C LYS A 111 -3.06 10.04 2.59
N ASP A 112 -3.62 9.18 1.75
CA ASP A 112 -4.75 9.55 0.89
C ASP A 112 -5.96 9.93 1.73
N GLU A 113 -6.45 11.15 1.55
CA GLU A 113 -7.53 11.69 2.36
C GLU A 113 -8.87 10.99 2.12
N VAL A 114 -9.13 10.56 0.89
CA VAL A 114 -10.38 9.89 0.54
C VAL A 114 -10.42 8.52 1.16
N ILE A 115 -9.34 7.75 1.04
CA ILE A 115 -9.24 6.42 1.67
C ILE A 115 -9.37 6.55 3.18
N ARG A 116 -8.69 7.52 3.78
CA ARG A 116 -8.73 7.74 5.23
C ARG A 116 -10.13 8.09 5.73
N ARG A 117 -10.90 8.81 4.93
CA ARG A 117 -12.30 9.15 5.28
C ARG A 117 -13.23 7.95 5.15
N GLU A 118 -13.01 7.11 4.15
CA GLU A 118 -13.97 6.07 3.77
C GLU A 118 -13.66 4.69 4.35
N TYR A 119 -12.41 4.39 4.64
CA TYR A 119 -12.02 3.12 5.25
C TYR A 119 -11.57 3.31 6.69
N GLU A 120 -12.32 2.70 7.62
CA GLU A 120 -12.05 2.80 9.06
C GLU A 120 -10.63 2.31 9.43
N GLY A 121 -10.11 1.30 8.72
CA GLY A 121 -8.78 0.77 8.96
C GLY A 121 -7.63 1.58 8.38
N ALA A 122 -7.93 2.67 7.66
CA ALA A 122 -6.88 3.52 7.12
C ALA A 122 -6.26 4.37 8.23
N VAL A 123 -4.94 4.41 8.27
CA VAL A 123 -4.19 5.12 9.32
C VAL A 123 -3.06 5.96 8.74
N TRP A 124 -2.77 7.07 9.39
CA TRP A 124 -1.61 7.91 9.09
C TRP A 124 -1.07 8.57 10.35
N ASP A 125 -1.88 9.36 11.03
CA ASP A 125 -1.53 10.10 12.25
C ASP A 125 -2.57 9.98 13.35
#